data_fe468d61da74e2dabc36526dd2c0efea
#
_entry.id   fe468d61da74e2dabc36526dd2c0efea
#
_cell.length_a   1.000
_cell.length_b   1.000
_cell.length_c   1.000
_cell.angle_alpha   90.00
_cell.angle_beta   90.00
_cell.angle_gamma   90.00
#
_symmetry.space_group_name_H-M   'P 1'
#
loop_
_entity.id
_entity.type
_entity.pdbx_description
1 polymer ?
#
loop_
_entity_poly.entity_id
_entity_poly.type
_entity_poly.pdbx_seq_one_letter_code
_entity_poly.pdbx_strand_id
1 'polypeptide(L)'
;DFQPNTLGRALYLSRKKNKIGILVAFREPDFQKQVMEGVNSGIAYAQQHGVETLVEFAPPGDPKAYLTALESLLASDIQGLALRGIDSPAVSRRLQIERDKKLPLIAYNQDIDATLRDCYVGQNSYQSGLCTAALMQQMLPPRGCLLMVGVDPLHASSEERIRGFSAHFREQNSSLDISHVVYGDGDHNAVYCLVREKLAVLPDLTGIFVSGAGLSGAAQAVDDAGLSGKVKVVGFDVTDSNTAYLKKGAVQFLIDQGPYAQGYHSIRLLTDAIFQDKPIATTYYDTGIQIKNLYNC
;
A
#
# COMPACT_ATOMS: atom_id res chain seq x y z
N ASP A 1 -16.03 -17.97 -36.34
CA ASP A 1 -16.29 -17.85 -34.89
C ASP A 1 -16.96 -16.52 -34.61
N PHE A 2 -18.22 -16.58 -34.16
CA PHE A 2 -18.98 -15.39 -33.79
C PHE A 2 -18.45 -14.86 -32.49
N GLN A 3 -17.80 -13.68 -32.49
CA GLN A 3 -17.49 -12.93 -31.26
C GLN A 3 -18.65 -11.95 -31.00
N PRO A 4 -19.42 -12.13 -29.93
CA PRO A 4 -20.45 -11.17 -29.58
C PRO A 4 -19.79 -9.80 -29.32
N ASN A 5 -20.46 -8.72 -29.76
CA ASN A 5 -20.02 -7.36 -29.43
C ASN A 5 -20.04 -7.15 -27.90
N THR A 6 -19.36 -6.12 -27.42
CA THR A 6 -19.23 -5.81 -25.99
C THR A 6 -20.59 -5.79 -25.26
N LEU A 7 -21.63 -5.21 -25.88
CA LEU A 7 -22.97 -5.14 -25.30
C LEU A 7 -23.61 -6.52 -25.18
N GLY A 8 -23.52 -7.35 -26.23
CA GLY A 8 -24.07 -8.70 -26.22
C GLY A 8 -23.40 -9.59 -25.17
N ARG A 9 -22.08 -9.46 -24.99
CA ARG A 9 -21.33 -10.19 -23.98
C ARG A 9 -21.66 -9.70 -22.56
N ALA A 10 -21.77 -8.39 -22.34
CA ALA A 10 -22.19 -7.82 -21.06
C ALA A 10 -23.58 -8.29 -20.64
N LEU A 11 -24.54 -8.33 -21.57
CA LEU A 11 -25.89 -8.86 -21.32
C LEU A 11 -25.89 -10.36 -20.99
N TYR A 12 -25.05 -11.14 -21.65
CA TYR A 12 -24.90 -12.56 -21.35
C TYR A 12 -24.33 -12.78 -19.94
N LEU A 13 -23.27 -12.06 -19.56
CA LEU A 13 -22.63 -12.15 -18.25
C LEU A 13 -23.55 -11.65 -17.13
N SER A 14 -24.30 -10.58 -17.36
CA SER A 14 -25.34 -10.08 -16.45
C SER A 14 -26.40 -11.13 -16.13
N ARG A 15 -26.84 -11.90 -17.15
CA ARG A 15 -27.78 -13.03 -16.96
C ARG A 15 -27.19 -14.19 -16.16
N LYS A 16 -25.86 -14.42 -16.27
CA LYS A 16 -25.13 -15.43 -15.47
C LYS A 16 -24.89 -15.01 -14.03
N LYS A 17 -25.18 -13.74 -13.67
CA LYS A 17 -24.90 -13.18 -12.33
C LYS A 17 -23.47 -13.38 -11.89
N ASN A 18 -22.50 -13.12 -12.80
CA ASN A 18 -21.09 -13.17 -12.42
C ASN A 18 -20.78 -12.14 -11.35
N LYS A 19 -20.04 -12.56 -10.33
CA LYS A 19 -19.69 -11.74 -9.18
C LYS A 19 -18.20 -11.76 -8.92
N ILE A 20 -17.66 -10.64 -8.50
CA ILE A 20 -16.31 -10.57 -7.93
C ILE A 20 -16.38 -9.99 -6.52
N GLY A 21 -15.45 -10.40 -5.66
CA GLY A 21 -15.33 -9.88 -4.31
C GLY A 21 -14.10 -8.99 -4.16
N ILE A 22 -14.21 -7.94 -3.36
CA ILE A 22 -13.05 -7.19 -2.88
C ILE A 22 -13.11 -7.03 -1.36
N LEU A 23 -12.00 -7.39 -0.68
CA LEU A 23 -11.84 -7.25 0.75
C LEU A 23 -10.93 -6.07 1.08
N VAL A 24 -11.45 -5.09 1.82
CA VAL A 24 -10.81 -3.82 2.18
C VAL A 24 -10.45 -3.81 3.65
N ALA A 25 -9.18 -3.53 3.98
CA ALA A 25 -8.70 -3.52 5.36
C ALA A 25 -7.55 -2.52 5.54
N PHE A 26 -7.85 -1.25 5.79
CA PHE A 26 -6.84 -0.20 6.00
C PHE A 26 -7.02 0.48 7.35
N ARG A 27 -5.92 0.83 7.98
CA ARG A 27 -5.89 1.58 9.25
C ARG A 27 -6.05 3.08 9.03
N GLU A 28 -5.42 3.60 7.97
CA GLU A 28 -5.41 5.02 7.65
C GLU A 28 -6.68 5.39 6.84
N PRO A 29 -7.61 6.21 7.41
CA PRO A 29 -8.89 6.50 6.76
C PRO A 29 -8.74 7.22 5.42
N ASP A 30 -7.82 8.18 5.30
CA ASP A 30 -7.61 8.95 4.06
C ASP A 30 -7.10 8.05 2.94
N PHE A 31 -6.17 7.12 3.27
CA PHE A 31 -5.69 6.15 2.30
C PHE A 31 -6.82 5.20 1.86
N GLN A 32 -7.61 4.70 2.83
CA GLN A 32 -8.78 3.86 2.51
C GLN A 32 -9.77 4.60 1.61
N LYS A 33 -10.04 5.88 1.87
CA LYS A 33 -10.92 6.71 1.03
C LYS A 33 -10.43 6.74 -0.42
N GLN A 34 -9.15 7.00 -0.65
CA GLN A 34 -8.56 7.05 -1.98
C GLN A 34 -8.62 5.67 -2.69
N VAL A 35 -8.38 4.57 -1.97
CA VAL A 35 -8.57 3.22 -2.51
C VAL A 35 -10.04 3.01 -2.91
N MET A 36 -10.98 3.42 -2.07
CA MET A 36 -12.42 3.28 -2.34
C MET A 36 -12.90 4.13 -3.52
N GLU A 37 -12.29 5.27 -3.80
CA GLU A 37 -12.56 6.03 -5.03
C GLU A 37 -12.20 5.20 -6.27
N GLY A 38 -11.06 4.50 -6.24
CA GLY A 38 -10.67 3.56 -7.27
C GLY A 38 -11.59 2.36 -7.37
N VAL A 39 -11.95 1.77 -6.22
CA VAL A 39 -12.91 0.65 -6.13
C VAL A 39 -14.25 1.05 -6.75
N ASN A 40 -14.78 2.21 -6.43
CA ASN A 40 -16.07 2.70 -6.96
C ASN A 40 -16.01 2.88 -8.49
N SER A 41 -14.91 3.38 -9.01
CA SER A 41 -14.67 3.47 -10.46
C SER A 41 -14.57 2.08 -11.10
N GLY A 42 -13.92 1.13 -10.42
CA GLY A 42 -13.84 -0.27 -10.83
C GLY A 42 -15.22 -0.95 -10.81
N ILE A 43 -16.06 -0.68 -9.82
CA ILE A 43 -17.44 -1.18 -9.75
C ILE A 43 -18.24 -0.69 -10.95
N ALA A 44 -18.15 0.61 -11.29
CA ALA A 44 -18.82 1.15 -12.46
C ALA A 44 -18.35 0.48 -13.76
N TYR A 45 -17.04 0.22 -13.88
CA TYR A 45 -16.47 -0.54 -14.99
C TYR A 45 -17.02 -1.98 -15.05
N ALA A 46 -17.02 -2.69 -13.91
CA ALA A 46 -17.53 -4.07 -13.81
C ALA A 46 -19.02 -4.17 -14.21
N GLN A 47 -19.85 -3.23 -13.75
CA GLN A 47 -21.28 -3.14 -14.09
C GLN A 47 -21.49 -2.99 -15.60
N GLN A 48 -20.71 -2.15 -16.28
CA GLN A 48 -20.77 -2.00 -17.74
C GLN A 48 -20.44 -3.31 -18.48
N HIS A 49 -19.68 -4.22 -17.84
CA HIS A 49 -19.30 -5.52 -18.37
C HIS A 49 -20.19 -6.67 -17.87
N GLY A 50 -21.28 -6.37 -17.16
CA GLY A 50 -22.22 -7.36 -16.65
C GLY A 50 -21.69 -8.19 -15.46
N VAL A 51 -20.77 -7.62 -14.68
CA VAL A 51 -20.18 -8.22 -13.47
C VAL A 51 -20.59 -7.42 -12.26
N GLU A 52 -21.11 -8.07 -11.23
CA GLU A 52 -21.42 -7.50 -9.91
C GLU A 52 -20.17 -7.50 -9.05
N THR A 53 -19.97 -6.46 -8.25
CA THR A 53 -18.86 -6.39 -7.29
C THR A 53 -19.40 -6.35 -5.86
N LEU A 54 -18.93 -7.26 -5.03
CA LEU A 54 -19.23 -7.32 -3.60
C LEU A 54 -18.03 -6.73 -2.83
N VAL A 55 -18.31 -5.84 -1.87
CA VAL A 55 -17.27 -5.19 -1.05
C VAL A 55 -17.48 -5.59 0.39
N GLU A 56 -16.44 -6.15 1.00
CA GLU A 56 -16.41 -6.45 2.45
C GLU A 56 -15.28 -5.66 3.11
N PHE A 57 -15.51 -5.26 4.35
CA PHE A 57 -14.54 -4.54 5.16
C PHE A 57 -14.13 -5.37 6.37
N ALA A 58 -12.83 -5.35 6.66
CA ALA A 58 -12.30 -5.95 7.87
C ALA A 58 -11.51 -4.91 8.68
N PRO A 59 -11.57 -4.95 10.02
CA PRO A 59 -10.70 -4.15 10.86
C PRO A 59 -9.22 -4.47 10.57
N PRO A 60 -8.35 -3.47 10.45
CA PRO A 60 -6.92 -3.71 10.27
C PRO A 60 -6.32 -4.36 11.53
N GLY A 61 -5.43 -5.34 11.34
CA GLY A 61 -4.75 -6.02 12.44
C GLY A 61 -5.58 -7.07 13.19
N ASP A 62 -6.80 -7.39 12.73
CA ASP A 62 -7.62 -8.48 13.26
C ASP A 62 -7.76 -9.63 12.25
N PRO A 63 -6.91 -10.67 12.32
CA PRO A 63 -6.97 -11.80 11.38
C PRO A 63 -8.27 -12.61 11.48
N LYS A 64 -8.97 -12.60 12.61
CA LYS A 64 -10.23 -13.33 12.78
C LYS A 64 -11.36 -12.61 12.06
N ALA A 65 -11.50 -11.30 12.28
CA ALA A 65 -12.48 -10.49 11.56
C ALA A 65 -12.19 -10.48 10.05
N TYR A 66 -10.92 -10.46 9.66
CA TYR A 66 -10.51 -10.56 8.26
C TYR A 66 -10.96 -11.89 7.64
N LEU A 67 -10.75 -13.01 8.34
CA LEU A 67 -11.19 -14.33 7.88
C LEU A 67 -12.71 -14.41 7.77
N THR A 68 -13.44 -13.80 8.71
CA THR A 68 -14.92 -13.74 8.66
C THR A 68 -15.40 -12.99 7.42
N ALA A 69 -14.82 -11.84 7.09
CA ALA A 69 -15.16 -11.06 5.91
C ALA A 69 -14.78 -11.81 4.61
N LEU A 70 -13.64 -12.51 4.60
CA LEU A 70 -13.25 -13.38 3.48
C LEU A 70 -14.27 -14.50 3.25
N GLU A 71 -14.72 -15.19 4.32
CA GLU A 71 -15.71 -16.25 4.21
C GLU A 71 -17.06 -15.72 3.73
N SER A 72 -17.47 -14.51 4.12
CA SER A 72 -18.69 -13.86 3.61
C SER A 72 -18.64 -13.68 2.08
N LEU A 73 -17.52 -13.19 1.56
CA LEU A 73 -17.32 -13.06 0.10
C LEU A 73 -17.36 -14.43 -0.59
N LEU A 74 -16.63 -15.41 -0.06
CA LEU A 74 -16.55 -16.74 -0.66
C LEU A 74 -17.89 -17.50 -0.65
N ALA A 75 -18.72 -17.28 0.36
CA ALA A 75 -20.08 -17.84 0.44
C ALA A 75 -21.05 -17.22 -0.59
N SER A 76 -20.68 -16.11 -1.22
CA SER A 76 -21.51 -15.41 -2.20
C SER A 76 -21.33 -15.91 -3.63
N ASP A 77 -20.63 -17.03 -3.83
CA ASP A 77 -20.36 -17.67 -5.15
C ASP A 77 -19.67 -16.70 -6.13
N ILE A 78 -18.59 -16.08 -5.68
CA ILE A 78 -17.77 -15.16 -6.48
C ILE A 78 -16.88 -15.93 -7.49
N GLN A 79 -16.63 -15.34 -8.66
CA GLN A 79 -15.77 -15.86 -9.70
C GLN A 79 -14.40 -15.18 -9.78
N GLY A 80 -14.09 -14.34 -8.79
CA GLY A 80 -12.80 -13.69 -8.63
C GLY A 80 -12.74 -12.92 -7.32
N LEU A 81 -11.56 -12.84 -6.75
CA LEU A 81 -11.32 -12.21 -5.44
C LEU A 81 -10.15 -11.24 -5.52
N ALA A 82 -10.36 -10.02 -5.05
CA ALA A 82 -9.29 -9.07 -4.74
C ALA A 82 -9.19 -8.87 -3.23
N LEU A 83 -7.98 -8.86 -2.68
CA LEU A 83 -7.79 -8.64 -1.24
C LEU A 83 -6.48 -7.89 -0.95
N ARG A 84 -6.48 -7.08 0.11
CA ARG A 84 -5.25 -6.59 0.71
C ARG A 84 -4.60 -7.72 1.50
N GLY A 85 -3.33 -8.01 1.23
CA GLY A 85 -2.60 -9.06 1.93
C GLY A 85 -2.57 -8.83 3.46
N ILE A 86 -2.54 -9.93 4.19
CA ILE A 86 -2.36 -9.95 5.66
C ILE A 86 -1.46 -11.14 6.01
N ASP A 87 -0.53 -10.94 6.95
CA ASP A 87 0.27 -12.04 7.47
C ASP A 87 -0.56 -12.86 8.46
N SER A 88 -1.16 -13.94 7.97
CA SER A 88 -1.98 -14.85 8.76
C SER A 88 -1.97 -16.26 8.17
N PRO A 89 -1.39 -17.25 8.88
CA PRO A 89 -1.41 -18.64 8.41
C PRO A 89 -2.81 -19.20 8.20
N ALA A 90 -3.81 -18.71 8.93
CA ALA A 90 -5.20 -19.14 8.75
C ALA A 90 -5.78 -18.63 7.43
N VAL A 91 -5.52 -17.35 7.09
CA VAL A 91 -5.92 -16.75 5.81
C VAL A 91 -5.20 -17.45 4.67
N SER A 92 -3.88 -17.65 4.75
CA SER A 92 -3.11 -18.33 3.70
C SER A 92 -3.62 -19.73 3.41
N ARG A 93 -3.91 -20.53 4.46
CA ARG A 93 -4.52 -21.88 4.29
C ARG A 93 -5.89 -21.79 3.62
N ARG A 94 -6.68 -20.78 3.97
CA ARG A 94 -8.01 -20.60 3.36
C ARG A 94 -7.91 -20.25 1.88
N LEU A 95 -6.99 -19.36 1.53
CA LEU A 95 -6.72 -18.98 0.14
C LEU A 95 -6.18 -20.15 -0.69
N GLN A 96 -5.36 -21.04 -0.11
CA GLN A 96 -4.89 -22.24 -0.80
C GLN A 96 -6.05 -23.11 -1.29
N ILE A 97 -7.11 -23.29 -0.48
CA ILE A 97 -8.31 -24.03 -0.88
C ILE A 97 -8.96 -23.40 -2.11
N GLU A 98 -9.01 -22.07 -2.18
CA GLU A 98 -9.60 -21.38 -3.35
C GLU A 98 -8.68 -21.43 -4.58
N ARG A 99 -7.36 -21.44 -4.39
CA ARG A 99 -6.40 -21.69 -5.48
C ARG A 99 -6.57 -23.08 -6.08
N ASP A 100 -6.80 -24.10 -5.26
CA ASP A 100 -7.05 -25.47 -5.72
C ASP A 100 -8.34 -25.55 -6.55
N LYS A 101 -9.33 -24.69 -6.28
CA LYS A 101 -10.54 -24.50 -7.08
C LYS A 101 -10.35 -23.60 -8.31
N LYS A 102 -9.14 -23.03 -8.48
CA LYS A 102 -8.78 -22.10 -9.57
C LYS A 102 -9.55 -20.77 -9.55
N LEU A 103 -9.93 -20.29 -8.36
CA LEU A 103 -10.50 -18.95 -8.21
C LEU A 103 -9.44 -17.91 -8.59
N PRO A 104 -9.68 -17.02 -9.58
CA PRO A 104 -8.79 -15.89 -9.87
C PRO A 104 -8.63 -15.00 -8.64
N LEU A 105 -7.35 -14.72 -8.25
CA LEU A 105 -7.04 -14.00 -7.04
C LEU A 105 -6.02 -12.89 -7.29
N ILE A 106 -6.38 -11.67 -6.87
CA ILE A 106 -5.51 -10.50 -6.90
C ILE A 106 -5.19 -10.07 -5.46
N ALA A 107 -3.90 -9.96 -5.15
CA ALA A 107 -3.45 -9.23 -3.98
C ALA A 107 -3.23 -7.76 -4.35
N TYR A 108 -3.59 -6.82 -3.48
CA TYR A 108 -3.29 -5.42 -3.69
C TYR A 108 -2.76 -4.74 -2.43
N ASN A 109 -2.02 -3.64 -2.57
CA ASN A 109 -1.36 -2.86 -1.53
C ASN A 109 -0.30 -3.66 -0.74
N GLN A 110 -0.68 -4.62 0.05
CA GLN A 110 0.20 -5.59 0.70
C GLN A 110 0.08 -6.92 -0.03
N ASP A 111 1.21 -7.45 -0.47
CA ASP A 111 1.27 -8.72 -1.21
C ASP A 111 1.09 -9.92 -0.29
N ILE A 112 0.80 -11.05 -0.89
CA ILE A 112 0.77 -12.38 -0.27
C ILE A 112 1.75 -13.30 -1.00
N ASP A 113 1.88 -14.53 -0.55
CA ASP A 113 2.68 -15.54 -1.26
C ASP A 113 2.25 -15.62 -2.73
N ALA A 114 3.23 -15.51 -3.63
CA ALA A 114 3.00 -15.47 -5.07
C ALA A 114 2.31 -16.74 -5.62
N THR A 115 2.40 -17.86 -4.92
CA THR A 115 1.71 -19.11 -5.28
C THR A 115 0.22 -19.05 -5.02
N LEU A 116 -0.23 -18.16 -4.15
CA LEU A 116 -1.64 -17.99 -3.76
C LEU A 116 -2.40 -17.00 -4.63
N ARG A 117 -1.73 -16.25 -5.50
CA ARG A 117 -2.36 -15.20 -6.32
C ARG A 117 -2.02 -15.32 -7.80
N ASP A 118 -2.84 -14.74 -8.66
CA ASP A 118 -2.54 -14.58 -10.07
C ASP A 118 -1.82 -13.27 -10.35
N CYS A 119 -2.17 -12.19 -9.65
CA CYS A 119 -1.55 -10.88 -9.84
C CYS A 119 -1.40 -10.13 -8.50
N TYR A 120 -0.33 -9.35 -8.38
CA TYR A 120 -0.20 -8.31 -7.37
C TYR A 120 -0.40 -6.94 -8.02
N VAL A 121 -1.26 -6.11 -7.42
CA VAL A 121 -1.49 -4.71 -7.83
C VAL A 121 -0.97 -3.79 -6.74
N GLY A 122 0.14 -3.13 -7.01
CA GLY A 122 0.76 -2.25 -6.01
C GLY A 122 2.10 -1.70 -6.46
N GLN A 123 2.77 -1.02 -5.56
CA GLN A 123 4.08 -0.44 -5.78
C GLN A 123 5.19 -1.46 -5.44
N ASN A 124 6.31 -1.42 -6.15
CA ASN A 124 7.51 -2.15 -5.75
C ASN A 124 8.12 -1.48 -4.51
N SER A 125 7.91 -2.10 -3.34
CA SER A 125 8.32 -1.56 -2.05
C SER A 125 9.83 -1.38 -1.93
N TYR A 126 10.62 -2.34 -2.40
CA TYR A 126 12.08 -2.24 -2.38
C TYR A 126 12.59 -1.09 -3.24
N GLN A 127 12.09 -0.97 -4.47
CA GLN A 127 12.45 0.14 -5.37
C GLN A 127 12.00 1.48 -4.84
N SER A 128 10.83 1.57 -4.18
CA SER A 128 10.38 2.82 -3.57
C SER A 128 11.28 3.24 -2.40
N GLY A 129 11.81 2.29 -1.64
CA GLY A 129 12.84 2.55 -0.63
C GLY A 129 14.14 3.10 -1.24
N LEU A 130 14.65 2.48 -2.29
CA LEU A 130 15.82 2.97 -3.04
C LEU A 130 15.60 4.39 -3.58
N CYS A 131 14.46 4.63 -4.21
CA CYS A 131 14.10 5.95 -4.78
C CYS A 131 14.02 7.02 -3.68
N THR A 132 13.38 6.70 -2.55
CA THR A 132 13.27 7.60 -1.41
C THR A 132 14.65 7.97 -0.85
N ALA A 133 15.54 6.98 -0.70
CA ALA A 133 16.91 7.19 -0.21
C ALA A 133 17.72 8.07 -1.16
N ALA A 134 17.65 7.82 -2.46
CA ALA A 134 18.37 8.60 -3.48
C ALA A 134 17.94 10.08 -3.48
N LEU A 135 16.65 10.35 -3.35
CA LEU A 135 16.13 11.71 -3.24
C LEU A 135 16.52 12.38 -1.92
N MET A 136 16.38 11.66 -0.81
CA MET A 136 16.70 12.17 0.52
C MET A 136 18.17 12.51 0.64
N GLN A 137 19.06 11.69 0.07
CA GLN A 137 20.52 11.92 0.09
C GLN A 137 20.91 13.29 -0.47
N GLN A 138 20.18 13.81 -1.48
CA GLN A 138 20.46 15.13 -2.07
C GLN A 138 20.23 16.29 -1.09
N MET A 139 19.52 16.06 0.01
CA MET A 139 19.15 17.08 0.99
C MET A 139 19.92 16.93 2.30
N LEU A 140 20.69 15.86 2.46
CA LEU A 140 21.38 15.53 3.71
C LEU A 140 22.81 16.06 3.72
N PRO A 141 23.34 16.42 4.92
CA PRO A 141 24.77 16.66 5.07
C PRO A 141 25.56 15.37 4.87
N PRO A 142 26.89 15.48 4.62
CA PRO A 142 27.72 14.30 4.35
C PRO A 142 27.92 13.37 5.56
N ARG A 143 27.59 13.85 6.77
CA ARG A 143 27.69 13.10 8.05
C ARG A 143 26.48 13.36 8.92
N GLY A 144 26.20 12.43 9.83
CA GLY A 144 25.06 12.44 10.75
C GLY A 144 24.44 11.07 10.85
N CYS A 145 23.27 10.97 11.43
CA CYS A 145 22.52 9.72 11.48
C CYS A 145 21.12 9.86 10.88
N LEU A 146 20.58 8.75 10.44
CA LEU A 146 19.23 8.61 9.90
C LEU A 146 18.41 7.70 10.82
N LEU A 147 17.19 8.10 11.10
CA LEU A 147 16.20 7.28 11.79
C LEU A 147 15.22 6.71 10.78
N MET A 148 15.07 5.40 10.76
CA MET A 148 14.04 4.71 10.00
C MET A 148 12.90 4.33 10.95
N VAL A 149 11.68 4.69 10.59
CA VAL A 149 10.48 4.38 11.35
C VAL A 149 9.63 3.41 10.54
N GLY A 150 9.58 2.16 10.99
CA GLY A 150 8.76 1.09 10.43
C GLY A 150 7.38 1.04 11.07
N VAL A 151 6.48 0.31 10.40
CA VAL A 151 5.15 0.01 10.95
C VAL A 151 5.28 -1.08 12.00
N ASP A 152 5.70 -2.27 11.57
CA ASP A 152 5.84 -3.49 12.36
C ASP A 152 6.90 -4.37 11.66
N PRO A 153 7.75 -5.12 12.38
CA PRO A 153 8.73 -6.01 11.76
C PRO A 153 8.15 -7.10 10.85
N LEU A 154 6.88 -7.43 11.01
CA LEU A 154 6.17 -8.39 10.16
C LEU A 154 5.42 -7.72 8.98
N HIS A 155 5.44 -6.39 8.91
CA HIS A 155 4.79 -5.67 7.81
C HIS A 155 5.69 -5.65 6.57
N ALA A 156 5.51 -6.62 5.68
CA ALA A 156 6.39 -6.89 4.54
C ALA A 156 6.74 -5.65 3.69
N SER A 157 5.74 -4.83 3.32
CA SER A 157 6.00 -3.64 2.50
C SER A 157 6.86 -2.60 3.22
N SER A 158 6.66 -2.41 4.53
CA SER A 158 7.46 -1.50 5.35
C SER A 158 8.90 -1.96 5.44
N GLU A 159 9.12 -3.24 5.68
CA GLU A 159 10.46 -3.84 5.76
C GLU A 159 11.20 -3.81 4.43
N GLU A 160 10.52 -4.11 3.33
CA GLU A 160 11.11 -4.01 1.99
C GLU A 160 11.54 -2.57 1.65
N ARG A 161 10.77 -1.56 2.08
CA ARG A 161 11.13 -0.15 1.92
C ARG A 161 12.34 0.22 2.76
N ILE A 162 12.41 -0.21 4.03
CA ILE A 162 13.58 -0.02 4.90
C ILE A 162 14.81 -0.71 4.30
N ARG A 163 14.64 -1.91 3.78
CA ARG A 163 15.72 -2.67 3.12
C ARG A 163 16.26 -1.94 1.90
N GLY A 164 15.37 -1.47 1.01
CA GLY A 164 15.75 -0.70 -0.18
C GLY A 164 16.41 0.63 0.19
N PHE A 165 15.85 1.37 1.16
CA PHE A 165 16.42 2.61 1.67
C PHE A 165 17.84 2.40 2.21
N SER A 166 18.03 1.38 3.04
CA SER A 166 19.33 1.05 3.62
C SER A 166 20.35 0.57 2.57
N ALA A 167 19.89 -0.19 1.57
CA ALA A 167 20.75 -0.68 0.49
C ALA A 167 21.40 0.46 -0.28
N HIS A 168 20.64 1.51 -0.61
CA HIS A 168 21.17 2.69 -1.30
C HIS A 168 22.37 3.30 -0.57
N PHE A 169 22.27 3.58 0.73
CA PHE A 169 23.35 4.20 1.51
C PHE A 169 24.55 3.29 1.68
N ARG A 170 24.35 1.97 1.80
CA ARG A 170 25.44 0.99 1.87
C ARG A 170 26.21 0.90 0.55
N GLU A 171 25.51 0.84 -0.58
CA GLU A 171 26.11 0.77 -1.92
C GLU A 171 26.89 2.03 -2.28
N GLN A 172 26.44 3.20 -1.79
CA GLN A 172 27.12 4.48 -1.98
C GLN A 172 28.28 4.71 -1.00
N ASN A 173 28.61 3.74 -0.12
CA ASN A 173 29.59 3.90 0.95
C ASN A 173 29.40 5.18 1.75
N SER A 174 28.15 5.51 2.07
CA SER A 174 27.79 6.72 2.79
C SER A 174 28.42 6.76 4.19
N SER A 175 28.85 7.95 4.63
CA SER A 175 29.30 8.18 6.01
C SER A 175 28.16 8.47 7.01
N LEU A 176 26.92 8.38 6.56
CA LEU A 176 25.74 8.50 7.42
C LEU A 176 25.52 7.21 8.20
N ASP A 177 25.21 7.33 9.49
CA ASP A 177 24.80 6.18 10.29
C ASP A 177 23.33 5.84 9.98
N ILE A 178 23.08 4.66 9.47
CA ILE A 178 21.77 4.14 9.10
C ILE A 178 21.33 2.96 10.01
N SER A 179 21.91 2.83 11.19
CA SER A 179 21.64 1.70 12.09
C SER A 179 20.35 1.85 12.92
N HIS A 180 19.76 3.05 12.96
CA HIS A 180 18.63 3.35 13.82
C HIS A 180 17.30 3.00 13.16
N VAL A 181 16.67 1.92 13.63
CA VAL A 181 15.31 1.50 13.22
C VAL A 181 14.43 1.41 14.44
N VAL A 182 13.21 1.94 14.36
CA VAL A 182 12.16 1.83 15.38
C VAL A 182 10.82 1.50 14.73
N TYR A 183 9.88 0.94 15.50
CA TYR A 183 8.56 0.54 15.01
C TYR A 183 7.47 1.18 15.84
N GLY A 184 6.52 1.84 15.19
CA GLY A 184 5.45 2.62 15.81
C GLY A 184 4.05 2.17 15.44
N ASP A 185 3.90 0.93 14.92
CA ASP A 185 2.61 0.31 14.51
C ASP A 185 1.79 1.19 13.52
N GLY A 186 2.44 2.18 12.89
CA GLY A 186 1.77 3.16 12.03
C GLY A 186 0.81 4.11 12.77
N ASP A 187 0.82 4.11 14.10
CA ASP A 187 0.02 5.02 14.91
C ASP A 187 0.71 6.38 15.08
N HIS A 188 -0.07 7.46 14.87
CA HIS A 188 0.44 8.83 14.97
C HIS A 188 1.12 9.13 16.31
N ASN A 189 0.43 8.80 17.42
CA ASN A 189 0.92 9.14 18.75
C ASN A 189 2.13 8.28 19.15
N ALA A 190 2.12 7.00 18.81
CA ALA A 190 3.24 6.11 19.05
C ALA A 190 4.49 6.57 18.30
N VAL A 191 4.37 6.90 17.01
CA VAL A 191 5.47 7.44 16.20
C VAL A 191 5.94 8.79 16.72
N TYR A 192 5.03 9.69 17.12
CA TYR A 192 5.38 10.97 17.75
C TYR A 192 6.24 10.77 18.99
N CYS A 193 5.82 9.91 19.92
CA CYS A 193 6.58 9.64 21.15
C CYS A 193 7.95 9.05 20.86
N LEU A 194 8.03 8.05 19.95
CA LEU A 194 9.29 7.43 19.55
C LEU A 194 10.27 8.42 18.92
N VAL A 195 9.80 9.25 18.00
CA VAL A 195 10.66 10.25 17.33
C VAL A 195 11.12 11.30 18.32
N ARG A 196 10.25 11.78 19.21
CA ARG A 196 10.62 12.74 20.26
C ARG A 196 11.70 12.18 21.19
N GLU A 197 11.61 10.91 21.57
CA GLU A 197 12.66 10.24 22.36
C GLU A 197 13.98 10.19 21.59
N LYS A 198 13.94 9.80 20.31
CA LYS A 198 15.15 9.72 19.47
C LYS A 198 15.80 11.07 19.23
N LEU A 199 15.03 12.13 19.04
CA LEU A 199 15.55 13.51 18.94
C LEU A 199 16.33 13.94 20.19
N ALA A 200 15.96 13.45 21.37
CA ALA A 200 16.66 13.75 22.61
C ALA A 200 17.99 13.01 22.77
N VAL A 201 18.15 11.83 22.19
CA VAL A 201 19.33 10.96 22.38
C VAL A 201 20.23 10.86 21.13
N LEU A 202 19.81 11.37 19.99
CA LEU A 202 20.55 11.39 18.73
C LEU A 202 20.83 12.85 18.30
N PRO A 203 21.85 13.52 18.87
CA PRO A 203 22.09 14.93 18.57
C PRO A 203 22.51 15.19 17.12
N ASP A 204 23.06 14.17 16.45
CA ASP A 204 23.49 14.21 15.04
C ASP A 204 22.40 13.69 14.07
N LEU A 205 21.13 13.59 14.50
CA LEU A 205 20.03 13.19 13.65
C LEU A 205 19.79 14.22 12.55
N THR A 206 19.98 13.83 11.31
CA THR A 206 19.84 14.69 10.12
C THR A 206 18.62 14.35 9.28
N GLY A 207 18.07 13.15 9.42
CA GLY A 207 16.93 12.74 8.64
C GLY A 207 16.12 11.60 9.24
N ILE A 208 14.84 11.58 8.91
CA ILE A 208 13.87 10.57 9.33
C ILE A 208 13.16 10.05 8.08
N PHE A 209 13.20 8.75 7.90
CA PHE A 209 12.44 8.02 6.88
C PHE A 209 11.32 7.21 7.53
N VAL A 210 10.07 7.53 7.20
CA VAL A 210 8.90 6.76 7.67
C VAL A 210 8.43 5.87 6.54
N SER A 211 8.57 4.56 6.72
CA SER A 211 8.35 3.57 5.65
C SER A 211 6.88 3.19 5.41
N GLY A 212 5.97 3.77 6.17
CA GLY A 212 4.52 3.52 6.07
C GLY A 212 3.70 4.58 6.78
N ALA A 213 2.61 4.19 7.42
CA ALA A 213 1.76 5.09 8.21
C ALA A 213 2.50 5.70 9.41
N GLY A 214 1.97 6.80 9.96
CA GLY A 214 2.53 7.50 11.13
C GLY A 214 3.45 8.67 10.80
N LEU A 215 3.62 9.02 9.51
CA LEU A 215 4.49 10.14 9.10
C LEU A 215 4.13 11.46 9.76
N SER A 216 2.85 11.78 9.90
CA SER A 216 2.38 12.99 10.59
C SER A 216 2.86 13.08 12.04
N GLY A 217 2.96 11.93 12.75
CA GLY A 217 3.53 11.88 14.10
C GLY A 217 5.02 12.21 14.13
N ALA A 218 5.79 11.67 13.19
CA ALA A 218 7.22 12.01 13.05
C ALA A 218 7.43 13.50 12.71
N ALA A 219 6.64 14.01 11.78
CA ALA A 219 6.70 15.41 11.37
C ALA A 219 6.33 16.36 12.52
N GLN A 220 5.29 16.01 13.30
CA GLN A 220 4.92 16.79 14.49
C GLN A 220 6.04 16.82 15.51
N ALA A 221 6.68 15.71 15.81
CA ALA A 221 7.77 15.65 16.79
C ALA A 221 8.96 16.53 16.38
N VAL A 222 9.30 16.58 15.09
CA VAL A 222 10.34 17.45 14.54
C VAL A 222 9.93 18.92 14.60
N ASP A 223 8.66 19.24 14.29
CA ASP A 223 8.12 20.60 14.31
C ASP A 223 8.08 21.17 15.74
N ASP A 224 7.55 20.40 16.70
CA ASP A 224 7.48 20.77 18.11
C ASP A 224 8.88 20.99 18.74
N ALA A 225 9.90 20.28 18.23
CA ALA A 225 11.29 20.46 18.63
C ALA A 225 11.97 21.67 17.97
N GLY A 226 11.32 22.40 17.07
CA GLY A 226 11.89 23.52 16.32
C GLY A 226 12.98 23.09 15.32
N LEU A 227 12.93 21.84 14.85
CA LEU A 227 13.93 21.24 13.95
C LEU A 227 13.45 21.10 12.51
N SER A 228 12.25 21.62 12.18
CA SER A 228 11.72 21.62 10.81
C SER A 228 12.73 22.24 9.83
N GLY A 229 13.00 21.52 8.74
CA GLY A 229 14.00 21.89 7.74
C GLY A 229 15.46 21.59 8.12
N LYS A 230 15.81 21.41 9.41
CA LYS A 230 17.13 20.94 9.85
C LYS A 230 17.18 19.42 9.79
N VAL A 231 16.25 18.74 10.45
CA VAL A 231 16.02 17.30 10.29
C VAL A 231 15.08 17.09 9.11
N LYS A 232 15.52 16.36 8.11
CA LYS A 232 14.73 16.06 6.90
C LYS A 232 13.77 14.91 7.18
N VAL A 233 12.48 15.11 6.95
CA VAL A 233 11.46 14.08 7.14
C VAL A 233 10.85 13.71 5.78
N VAL A 234 10.87 12.44 5.45
CA VAL A 234 10.27 11.91 4.21
C VAL A 234 9.50 10.63 4.53
N GLY A 235 8.50 10.32 3.73
CA GLY A 235 7.71 9.10 3.91
C GLY A 235 6.62 8.94 2.87
N PHE A 236 5.63 8.15 3.22
CA PHE A 236 4.59 7.68 2.32
C PHE A 236 3.25 8.35 2.59
N ASP A 237 2.42 8.27 1.58
CA ASP A 237 0.99 8.57 1.52
C ASP A 237 0.62 10.06 1.55
N VAL A 238 -0.19 10.43 0.56
CA VAL A 238 -0.77 11.76 0.40
C VAL A 238 -2.09 11.80 1.19
N THR A 239 -1.98 11.96 2.51
CA THR A 239 -3.11 12.18 3.41
C THR A 239 -3.24 13.66 3.74
N ASP A 240 -4.40 14.09 4.24
CA ASP A 240 -4.61 15.49 4.65
C ASP A 240 -3.59 15.92 5.71
N SER A 241 -3.33 15.05 6.70
CA SER A 241 -2.36 15.30 7.76
C SER A 241 -0.92 15.41 7.24
N ASN A 242 -0.47 14.49 6.39
CA ASN A 242 0.87 14.51 5.81
C ASN A 242 1.07 15.73 4.90
N THR A 243 0.06 16.07 4.10
CA THR A 243 0.06 17.24 3.23
C THR A 243 0.13 18.55 4.01
N ALA A 244 -0.50 18.63 5.19
CA ALA A 244 -0.39 19.78 6.05
C ALA A 244 1.06 20.02 6.52
N TYR A 245 1.79 18.96 6.91
CA TYR A 245 3.22 19.07 7.28
C TYR A 245 4.14 19.30 6.08
N LEU A 246 3.79 18.80 4.90
CA LEU A 246 4.49 19.13 3.66
C LEU A 246 4.38 20.63 3.36
N LYS A 247 3.19 21.21 3.46
CA LYS A 247 2.95 22.66 3.26
C LYS A 247 3.65 23.54 4.29
N LYS A 248 3.83 23.05 5.51
CA LYS A 248 4.62 23.73 6.57
C LYS A 248 6.15 23.60 6.38
N GLY A 249 6.62 22.72 5.48
CA GLY A 249 8.04 22.44 5.29
C GLY A 249 8.66 21.50 6.33
N ALA A 250 7.85 20.91 7.22
CA ALA A 250 8.30 19.89 8.18
C ALA A 250 8.53 18.54 7.48
N VAL A 251 7.82 18.24 6.39
CA VAL A 251 8.05 17.12 5.47
C VAL A 251 8.61 17.67 4.15
N GLN A 252 9.61 17.03 3.58
CA GLN A 252 10.26 17.51 2.36
C GLN A 252 9.61 16.99 1.08
N PHE A 253 9.20 15.75 1.08
CA PHE A 253 8.40 15.15 0.00
C PHE A 253 7.66 13.91 0.51
N LEU A 254 6.63 13.49 -0.23
CA LEU A 254 5.86 12.28 0.00
C LEU A 254 6.02 11.33 -1.18
N ILE A 255 5.96 10.04 -0.90
CA ILE A 255 5.83 9.00 -1.93
C ILE A 255 4.37 8.56 -1.98
N ASP A 256 3.75 8.77 -3.13
CA ASP A 256 2.40 8.28 -3.40
C ASP A 256 2.47 6.89 -4.04
N GLN A 257 1.69 5.96 -3.49
CA GLN A 257 1.62 4.57 -3.93
C GLN A 257 0.54 4.31 -4.99
N GLY A 258 -0.20 5.33 -5.41
CA GLY A 258 -1.33 5.21 -6.32
C GLY A 258 -2.52 4.42 -5.72
N PRO A 259 -3.06 4.81 -4.55
CA PRO A 259 -4.15 4.08 -3.89
C PRO A 259 -5.40 3.94 -4.77
N TYR A 260 -5.76 4.97 -5.53
CA TYR A 260 -6.82 4.89 -6.54
C TYR A 260 -6.56 3.77 -7.56
N ALA A 261 -5.35 3.73 -8.12
CA ALA A 261 -4.97 2.73 -9.11
C ALA A 261 -5.02 1.31 -8.52
N GLN A 262 -4.63 1.14 -7.26
CA GLN A 262 -4.72 -0.14 -6.56
C GLN A 262 -6.17 -0.63 -6.48
N GLY A 263 -7.11 0.20 -6.07
CA GLY A 263 -8.52 -0.14 -6.02
C GLY A 263 -9.12 -0.42 -7.40
N TYR A 264 -8.90 0.49 -8.35
CA TYR A 264 -9.46 0.39 -9.70
C TYR A 264 -8.98 -0.85 -10.46
N HIS A 265 -7.66 -1.03 -10.54
CA HIS A 265 -7.08 -2.11 -11.35
C HIS A 265 -7.32 -3.50 -10.76
N SER A 266 -7.49 -3.61 -9.44
CA SER A 266 -7.86 -4.87 -8.80
C SER A 266 -9.22 -5.39 -9.28
N ILE A 267 -10.20 -4.51 -9.42
CA ILE A 267 -11.52 -4.86 -9.95
C ILE A 267 -11.48 -5.02 -11.47
N ARG A 268 -10.81 -4.09 -12.17
CA ARG A 268 -10.72 -4.12 -13.63
C ARG A 268 -10.12 -5.41 -14.16
N LEU A 269 -8.99 -5.85 -13.61
CA LEU A 269 -8.29 -7.06 -14.06
C LEU A 269 -9.13 -8.33 -13.86
N LEU A 270 -9.85 -8.45 -12.73
CA LEU A 270 -10.79 -9.56 -12.51
C LEU A 270 -11.96 -9.50 -13.51
N THR A 271 -12.51 -8.31 -13.72
CA THR A 271 -13.61 -8.10 -14.68
C THR A 271 -13.18 -8.46 -16.09
N ASP A 272 -11.99 -8.02 -16.51
CA ASP A 272 -11.42 -8.32 -17.83
C ASP A 272 -11.23 -9.83 -18.02
N ALA A 273 -10.74 -10.54 -17.00
CA ALA A 273 -10.54 -11.98 -17.04
C ALA A 273 -11.87 -12.73 -17.25
N ILE A 274 -12.91 -12.35 -16.50
CA ILE A 274 -14.26 -12.92 -16.64
C ILE A 274 -14.86 -12.53 -18.00
N PHE A 275 -14.78 -11.26 -18.38
CA PHE A 275 -15.36 -10.74 -19.61
C PHE A 275 -14.73 -11.38 -20.86
N GLN A 276 -13.42 -11.59 -20.86
CA GLN A 276 -12.70 -12.17 -21.98
C GLN A 276 -12.65 -13.70 -21.93
N ASP A 277 -13.06 -14.31 -20.82
CA ASP A 277 -12.90 -15.75 -20.54
C ASP A 277 -11.44 -16.21 -20.70
N LYS A 278 -10.53 -15.42 -20.08
CA LYS A 278 -9.09 -15.63 -20.13
C LYS A 278 -8.47 -15.41 -18.75
N PRO A 279 -7.36 -16.09 -18.45
CA PRO A 279 -6.63 -15.82 -17.21
C PRO A 279 -6.10 -14.39 -17.19
N ILE A 280 -5.80 -13.90 -15.98
CA ILE A 280 -5.13 -12.60 -15.79
C ILE A 280 -3.75 -12.67 -16.45
N ALA A 281 -3.49 -11.74 -17.38
CA ALA A 281 -2.34 -11.80 -18.28
C ALA A 281 -1.00 -11.37 -17.61
N THR A 282 -1.04 -10.71 -16.45
CA THR A 282 0.14 -10.23 -15.75
C THR A 282 0.17 -10.71 -14.31
N THR A 283 1.35 -11.08 -13.82
CA THR A 283 1.55 -11.47 -12.41
C THR A 283 1.82 -10.27 -11.49
N TYR A 284 2.06 -9.11 -12.08
CA TYR A 284 2.33 -7.86 -11.37
C TYR A 284 1.81 -6.66 -12.18
N TYR A 285 1.06 -5.79 -11.52
CA TYR A 285 0.62 -4.50 -12.03
C TYR A 285 1.22 -3.40 -11.16
N ASP A 286 2.23 -2.71 -11.68
CA ASP A 286 2.91 -1.63 -10.97
C ASP A 286 2.07 -0.36 -10.98
N THR A 287 1.76 0.18 -9.82
CA THR A 287 1.07 1.47 -9.66
C THR A 287 2.02 2.66 -9.74
N GLY A 288 3.31 2.40 -9.89
CA GLY A 288 4.36 3.40 -10.03
C GLY A 288 4.77 4.07 -8.72
N ILE A 289 5.89 4.80 -8.77
CA ILE A 289 6.42 5.59 -7.66
C ILE A 289 6.23 7.06 -8.02
N GLN A 290 5.28 7.74 -7.36
CA GLN A 290 5.02 9.15 -7.59
C GLN A 290 5.60 9.98 -6.44
N ILE A 291 6.40 10.99 -6.78
CA ILE A 291 6.98 11.91 -5.81
C ILE A 291 6.11 13.15 -5.74
N LYS A 292 5.62 13.45 -4.55
CA LYS A 292 4.80 14.62 -4.26
C LYS A 292 5.56 15.62 -3.43
N ASN A 293 5.48 16.86 -3.84
CA ASN A 293 6.05 18.01 -3.16
C ASN A 293 5.01 19.13 -3.02
N LEU A 294 5.42 20.30 -2.53
CA LEU A 294 4.52 21.44 -2.31
C LEU A 294 3.69 21.86 -3.53
N TYR A 295 4.16 21.58 -4.74
CA TYR A 295 3.57 22.10 -5.98
C TYR A 295 2.73 21.08 -6.74
N ASN A 296 2.76 19.81 -6.36
CA ASN A 296 2.01 18.75 -7.05
C ASN A 296 1.22 17.82 -6.11
N CYS A 297 0.96 18.30 -4.88
CA CYS A 297 0.23 17.61 -3.83
C CYS A 297 -1.16 18.23 -3.62
#